data_0e248a78c7276fad26b00888524b90ad
#
_entry.id   0e248a78c7276fad26b00888524b90ad
#
_cell.length_a   1.000
_cell.length_b   1.000
_cell.length_c   1.000
_cell.angle_alpha   90.00
_cell.angle_beta   90.00
_cell.angle_gamma   90.00
#
_symmetry.space_group_name_H-M   'P 1'
#
loop_
_entity.id
_entity.type
_entity.pdbx_description
1 polymer ?
#
loop_
_entity_poly.entity_id
_entity_poly.type
_entity_poly.pdbx_seq_one_letter_code
_entity_poly.pdbx_strand_id
1 'polypeptide(L)'
;MIPLDPLADKLTKQVRLLLESVWERRVDLKDVDAWLEQFADHEDPAQSERLQMLFLLSQFMYFGAFEVRALLRALYRDQFQYPLIERTRRANGDTTDRALIDAALAEELQRTRFVGLGNPSESSSHLLYYFRQENRLPRNLFIGPDQIFHFAKVDHGFIQVIRDETISSYVLIDDLCGSGRQAEDYSANIAVPLRDLAARAGTTVQVAYIALFGTSEGLEHVRDLGSFDRVEAVVELDPSFKCFAEGSRYYANENAPVSRLVAERACRDIGQKLYPNHPLGYDDGQLLLGFNHNTPDNTLPIFSFDDPQGPPWIPIFKRFAKVDA
;
A
#
# COMPACT_ATOMS: atom_id res chain seq x y z
N MET A 1 29.55 -31.38 -12.54
CA MET A 1 28.10 -31.12 -12.44
C MET A 1 27.77 -31.23 -10.96
N ILE A 2 27.67 -30.09 -10.29
CA ILE A 2 27.16 -30.05 -8.90
C ILE A 2 25.73 -30.55 -8.98
N PRO A 3 25.30 -31.50 -8.13
CA PRO A 3 23.90 -31.92 -8.14
C PRO A 3 23.04 -30.66 -7.88
N LEU A 4 22.15 -30.34 -8.81
CA LEU A 4 21.15 -29.27 -8.60
C LEU A 4 20.41 -29.63 -7.31
N ASP A 5 20.43 -28.72 -6.34
CA ASP A 5 19.67 -28.89 -5.11
C ASP A 5 18.19 -29.05 -5.48
N PRO A 6 17.54 -30.15 -5.08
CA PRO A 6 16.13 -30.40 -5.41
C PRO A 6 15.21 -29.25 -4.98
N LEU A 7 15.57 -28.49 -3.94
CA LEU A 7 14.83 -27.32 -3.51
C LEU A 7 15.03 -26.16 -4.48
N ALA A 8 16.25 -25.88 -4.94
CA ALA A 8 16.51 -24.83 -5.93
C ALA A 8 15.70 -25.05 -7.21
N ASP A 9 15.64 -26.29 -7.70
CA ASP A 9 14.81 -26.66 -8.85
C ASP A 9 13.31 -26.40 -8.60
N LYS A 10 12.82 -26.77 -7.43
CA LYS A 10 11.42 -26.53 -7.05
C LYS A 10 11.10 -25.03 -6.99
N LEU A 11 11.95 -24.24 -6.33
CA LEU A 11 11.78 -22.81 -6.19
C LEU A 11 11.87 -22.09 -7.55
N THR A 12 12.79 -22.50 -8.41
CA THR A 12 12.92 -21.96 -9.78
C THR A 12 11.64 -22.21 -10.59
N LYS A 13 11.06 -23.42 -10.48
CA LYS A 13 9.78 -23.74 -11.13
C LYS A 13 8.63 -22.87 -10.58
N GLN A 14 8.60 -22.63 -9.27
CA GLN A 14 7.62 -21.77 -8.63
C GLN A 14 7.76 -20.32 -9.11
N VAL A 15 8.98 -19.77 -9.11
CA VAL A 15 9.25 -18.41 -9.62
C VAL A 15 8.86 -18.30 -11.09
N ARG A 16 9.17 -19.29 -11.93
CA ARG A 16 8.73 -19.30 -13.34
C ARG A 16 7.22 -19.23 -13.47
N LEU A 17 6.48 -19.99 -12.65
CA LEU A 17 5.02 -19.92 -12.65
C LEU A 17 4.51 -18.54 -12.25
N LEU A 18 5.13 -17.89 -11.26
CA LEU A 18 4.79 -16.53 -10.85
C LEU A 18 5.07 -15.50 -11.96
N LEU A 19 6.20 -15.61 -12.64
CA LEU A 19 6.54 -14.78 -13.81
C LEU A 19 5.49 -14.85 -14.91
N GLU A 20 5.00 -16.06 -15.21
CA GLU A 20 4.08 -16.29 -16.31
C GLU A 20 2.62 -15.90 -15.97
N SER A 21 2.20 -16.10 -14.72
CA SER A 21 0.78 -16.05 -14.34
C SER A 21 0.42 -14.92 -13.38
N VAL A 22 1.37 -14.38 -12.60
CA VAL A 22 1.07 -13.38 -11.56
C VAL A 22 1.80 -12.06 -11.79
N TRP A 23 3.09 -12.10 -12.15
CA TRP A 23 3.90 -10.90 -12.26
C TRP A 23 3.82 -10.21 -13.63
N GLU A 24 2.79 -10.52 -14.43
CA GLU A 24 2.47 -9.89 -15.71
C GLU A 24 3.67 -9.79 -16.67
N ARG A 25 4.63 -10.71 -16.56
CA ARG A 25 5.92 -10.70 -17.28
C ARG A 25 6.72 -9.41 -17.08
N ARG A 26 6.55 -8.78 -15.92
CA ARG A 26 7.30 -7.57 -15.55
C ARG A 26 8.80 -7.83 -15.43
N VAL A 27 9.14 -9.06 -15.13
CA VAL A 27 10.49 -9.60 -14.93
C VAL A 27 10.59 -10.87 -15.76
N ASP A 28 11.75 -11.19 -16.31
CA ASP A 28 12.02 -12.47 -16.97
C ASP A 28 13.06 -13.31 -16.19
N LEU A 29 13.32 -14.53 -16.65
CA LEU A 29 14.29 -15.40 -15.97
C LEU A 29 15.72 -14.86 -16.00
N LYS A 30 16.09 -14.07 -17.01
CA LYS A 30 17.42 -13.45 -17.07
C LYS A 30 17.58 -12.38 -16.01
N ASP A 31 16.51 -11.62 -15.72
CA ASP A 31 16.49 -10.66 -14.64
C ASP A 31 16.63 -11.37 -13.29
N VAL A 32 15.96 -12.51 -13.11
CA VAL A 32 16.08 -13.35 -11.91
C VAL A 32 17.51 -13.86 -11.74
N ASP A 33 18.11 -14.39 -12.80
CA ASP A 33 19.48 -14.89 -12.77
C ASP A 33 20.46 -13.76 -12.44
N ALA A 34 20.36 -12.61 -13.11
CA ALA A 34 21.22 -11.45 -12.86
C ALA A 34 21.06 -10.90 -11.42
N TRP A 35 19.85 -10.93 -10.90
CA TRP A 35 19.61 -10.53 -9.50
C TRP A 35 20.22 -11.53 -8.52
N LEU A 36 20.07 -12.84 -8.76
CA LEU A 36 20.63 -13.90 -7.92
C LEU A 36 22.17 -13.97 -7.95
N GLU A 37 22.80 -13.57 -9.07
CA GLU A 37 24.26 -13.53 -9.20
C GLU A 37 24.92 -12.52 -8.26
N GLN A 38 24.18 -11.57 -7.70
CA GLN A 38 24.67 -10.58 -6.76
C GLN A 38 24.85 -11.13 -5.33
N PHE A 39 24.37 -12.35 -5.05
CA PHE A 39 24.43 -12.99 -3.74
C PHE A 39 25.48 -14.10 -3.72
N ALA A 40 26.11 -14.26 -2.56
CA ALA A 40 27.10 -15.31 -2.37
C ALA A 40 26.46 -16.70 -2.44
N ASP A 41 27.18 -17.60 -3.10
CA ASP A 41 26.84 -19.02 -3.14
C ASP A 41 27.73 -19.82 -2.18
N HIS A 42 27.25 -20.96 -1.73
CA HIS A 42 27.95 -21.81 -0.80
C HIS A 42 27.73 -23.31 -1.12
N GLU A 43 28.71 -24.16 -0.87
CA GLU A 43 28.59 -25.63 -1.08
C GLU A 43 27.50 -26.24 -0.18
N ASP A 44 27.38 -25.75 1.06
CA ASP A 44 26.25 -26.06 1.94
C ASP A 44 25.05 -25.20 1.57
N PRO A 45 23.94 -25.77 1.04
CA PRO A 45 22.76 -25.03 0.65
C PRO A 45 22.15 -24.19 1.80
N ALA A 46 22.28 -24.64 3.04
CA ALA A 46 21.78 -23.89 4.20
C ALA A 46 22.55 -22.57 4.44
N GLN A 47 23.77 -22.45 3.94
CA GLN A 47 24.61 -21.26 4.02
C GLN A 47 24.61 -20.44 2.71
N SER A 48 24.00 -20.94 1.63
CA SER A 48 23.93 -20.25 0.34
C SER A 48 22.95 -19.08 0.41
N GLU A 49 23.46 -17.85 0.37
CA GLU A 49 22.62 -16.64 0.28
C GLU A 49 21.75 -16.69 -0.97
N ARG A 50 22.28 -17.12 -2.09
CA ARG A 50 21.55 -17.25 -3.36
C ARG A 50 20.32 -18.13 -3.22
N LEU A 51 20.42 -19.27 -2.54
CA LEU A 51 19.27 -20.14 -2.30
C LEU A 51 18.24 -19.49 -1.38
N GLN A 52 18.69 -18.80 -0.32
CA GLN A 52 17.79 -18.06 0.58
C GLN A 52 17.05 -16.96 -0.16
N MET A 53 17.73 -16.23 -1.05
CA MET A 53 17.09 -15.17 -1.84
C MET A 53 16.11 -15.73 -2.89
N LEU A 54 16.43 -16.85 -3.51
CA LEU A 54 15.49 -17.55 -4.39
C LEU A 54 14.22 -18.00 -3.62
N PHE A 55 14.40 -18.46 -2.38
CA PHE A 55 13.27 -18.75 -1.49
C PHE A 55 12.43 -17.49 -1.23
N LEU A 56 13.03 -16.37 -0.81
CA LEU A 56 12.32 -15.13 -0.57
C LEU A 56 11.60 -14.61 -1.82
N LEU A 57 12.26 -14.70 -2.98
CA LEU A 57 11.66 -14.33 -4.25
C LEU A 57 10.42 -15.18 -4.57
N SER A 58 10.44 -16.48 -4.24
CA SER A 58 9.29 -17.37 -4.41
C SER A 58 8.09 -17.01 -3.51
N GLN A 59 8.32 -16.22 -2.46
CA GLN A 59 7.30 -15.74 -1.53
C GLN A 59 6.84 -14.30 -1.82
N PHE A 60 7.46 -13.64 -2.81
CA PHE A 60 7.21 -12.23 -3.09
C PHE A 60 5.78 -12.01 -3.62
N MET A 61 5.04 -11.18 -2.92
CA MET A 61 3.67 -10.79 -3.26
C MET A 61 3.71 -9.60 -4.22
N TYR A 62 3.57 -9.87 -5.51
CA TYR A 62 3.44 -8.82 -6.51
C TYR A 62 1.99 -8.69 -6.96
N PHE A 63 1.47 -7.46 -6.92
CA PHE A 63 0.13 -7.14 -7.38
C PHE A 63 0.21 -6.38 -8.70
N GLY A 64 -0.14 -7.08 -9.77
CA GLY A 64 -0.21 -6.54 -11.13
C GLY A 64 -1.38 -5.57 -11.33
N ALA A 65 -1.51 -5.05 -12.53
CA ALA A 65 -2.58 -4.11 -12.85
C ALA A 65 -3.98 -4.71 -12.65
N PHE A 66 -4.15 -5.99 -12.95
CA PHE A 66 -5.43 -6.68 -12.79
C PHE A 66 -5.81 -6.82 -11.32
N GLU A 67 -4.87 -7.25 -10.47
CA GLU A 67 -5.07 -7.44 -9.04
C GLU A 67 -5.34 -6.10 -8.33
N VAL A 68 -4.56 -5.05 -8.64
CA VAL A 68 -4.78 -3.71 -8.09
C VAL A 68 -6.18 -3.20 -8.45
N ARG A 69 -6.64 -3.39 -9.68
CA ARG A 69 -8.00 -3.02 -10.08
C ARG A 69 -9.08 -3.83 -9.35
N ALA A 70 -8.83 -5.12 -9.10
CA ALA A 70 -9.74 -5.95 -8.31
C ALA A 70 -9.84 -5.44 -6.86
N LEU A 71 -8.70 -5.06 -6.26
CA LEU A 71 -8.66 -4.46 -4.92
C LEU A 71 -9.39 -3.10 -4.88
N LEU A 72 -9.27 -2.27 -5.91
CA LEU A 72 -10.01 -1.00 -6.00
C LEU A 72 -11.53 -1.21 -6.09
N ARG A 73 -11.99 -2.27 -6.75
CA ARG A 73 -13.42 -2.65 -6.70
C ARG A 73 -13.84 -3.11 -5.31
N ALA A 74 -13.00 -3.93 -4.66
CA ALA A 74 -13.24 -4.37 -3.29
C ALA A 74 -13.27 -3.19 -2.31
N LEU A 75 -12.34 -2.23 -2.43
CA LEU A 75 -12.32 -1.01 -1.62
C LEU A 75 -13.67 -0.28 -1.69
N TYR A 76 -14.18 -0.01 -2.90
CA TYR A 76 -15.45 0.70 -3.04
C TYR A 76 -16.62 -0.10 -2.50
N ARG A 77 -16.71 -1.38 -2.85
CA ARG A 77 -17.82 -2.25 -2.42
C ARG A 77 -17.81 -2.47 -0.91
N ASP A 78 -16.66 -2.89 -0.37
CA ASP A 78 -16.57 -3.41 1.00
C ASP A 78 -16.37 -2.29 2.02
N GLN A 79 -15.63 -1.22 1.65
CA GLN A 79 -15.31 -0.14 2.56
C GLN A 79 -16.19 1.10 2.40
N PHE A 80 -16.94 1.23 1.31
CA PHE A 80 -17.85 2.35 1.10
C PHE A 80 -19.31 1.91 0.98
N GLN A 81 -19.65 1.06 0.00
CA GLN A 81 -21.04 0.69 -0.27
C GLN A 81 -21.66 -0.15 0.85
N TYR A 82 -21.02 -1.24 1.27
CA TYR A 82 -21.62 -2.14 2.25
C TYR A 82 -21.85 -1.50 3.62
N PRO A 83 -20.93 -0.75 4.21
CA PRO A 83 -21.19 -0.03 5.46
C PRO A 83 -22.36 0.94 5.34
N LEU A 84 -22.52 1.62 4.21
CA LEU A 84 -23.62 2.53 3.96
C LEU A 84 -24.97 1.78 3.81
N ILE A 85 -24.97 0.69 3.05
CA ILE A 85 -26.16 -0.19 2.90
C ILE A 85 -26.59 -0.69 4.27
N GLU A 86 -25.67 -1.18 5.07
CA GLU A 86 -25.96 -1.71 6.39
C GLU A 86 -26.53 -0.62 7.33
N ARG A 87 -25.89 0.55 7.35
CA ARG A 87 -26.39 1.71 8.11
C ARG A 87 -27.80 2.11 7.66
N THR A 88 -28.02 2.21 6.35
CA THR A 88 -29.34 2.56 5.79
C THR A 88 -30.40 1.53 6.16
N ARG A 89 -30.09 0.25 6.05
CA ARG A 89 -30.99 -0.82 6.42
C ARG A 89 -31.39 -0.76 7.89
N ARG A 90 -30.39 -0.66 8.80
CA ARG A 90 -30.63 -0.58 10.25
C ARG A 90 -31.46 0.63 10.62
N ALA A 91 -31.20 1.78 10.00
CA ALA A 91 -31.97 3.02 10.25
C ALA A 91 -33.44 2.93 9.78
N ASN A 92 -33.77 1.97 8.90
CA ASN A 92 -35.09 1.79 8.32
C ASN A 92 -35.68 0.39 8.65
N GLY A 93 -35.47 -0.12 9.85
CA GLY A 93 -36.06 -1.36 10.35
C GLY A 93 -35.63 -2.61 9.59
N ASP A 94 -34.35 -2.69 9.28
CA ASP A 94 -33.69 -3.76 8.51
C ASP A 94 -34.30 -3.95 7.09
N THR A 95 -34.69 -2.85 6.49
CA THR A 95 -35.33 -2.84 5.16
C THR A 95 -34.50 -3.59 4.11
N THR A 96 -35.20 -4.24 3.19
CA THR A 96 -34.64 -4.82 1.97
C THR A 96 -35.13 -4.07 0.71
N ASP A 97 -35.80 -2.92 0.90
CA ASP A 97 -36.26 -2.08 -0.20
C ASP A 97 -35.07 -1.51 -0.96
N ARG A 98 -34.88 -2.05 -2.16
CA ARG A 98 -33.74 -1.68 -3.02
C ARG A 98 -33.82 -0.23 -3.49
N ALA A 99 -35.02 0.31 -3.74
CA ALA A 99 -35.17 1.67 -4.21
C ALA A 99 -34.74 2.66 -3.12
N LEU A 100 -35.09 2.39 -1.86
CA LEU A 100 -34.67 3.20 -0.72
C LEU A 100 -33.15 3.13 -0.52
N ILE A 101 -32.56 1.95 -0.61
CA ILE A 101 -31.11 1.73 -0.46
C ILE A 101 -30.35 2.44 -1.59
N ASP A 102 -30.78 2.29 -2.84
CA ASP A 102 -30.14 2.92 -4.00
C ASP A 102 -30.24 4.47 -3.94
N ALA A 103 -31.36 5.00 -3.45
CA ALA A 103 -31.53 6.45 -3.23
C ALA A 103 -30.56 6.97 -2.15
N ALA A 104 -30.42 6.26 -1.03
CA ALA A 104 -29.48 6.61 0.03
C ALA A 104 -28.02 6.57 -0.44
N LEU A 105 -27.66 5.56 -1.24
CA LEU A 105 -26.34 5.48 -1.88
C LEU A 105 -26.06 6.66 -2.81
N ALA A 106 -27.04 7.04 -3.64
CA ALA A 106 -26.90 8.15 -4.56
C ALA A 106 -26.76 9.49 -3.81
N GLU A 107 -27.52 9.71 -2.74
CA GLU A 107 -27.45 10.90 -1.90
C GLU A 107 -26.09 11.01 -1.21
N GLU A 108 -25.61 9.93 -0.58
CA GLU A 108 -24.30 9.93 0.08
C GLU A 108 -23.16 10.19 -0.91
N LEU A 109 -23.21 9.60 -2.10
CA LEU A 109 -22.21 9.85 -3.15
C LEU A 109 -22.15 11.32 -3.56
N GLN A 110 -23.28 12.02 -3.63
CA GLN A 110 -23.28 13.45 -3.97
C GLN A 110 -22.55 14.28 -2.92
N ARG A 111 -22.61 13.89 -1.65
CA ARG A 111 -21.95 14.54 -0.52
C ARG A 111 -20.55 14.04 -0.24
N THR A 112 -20.06 13.08 -1.02
CA THR A 112 -18.74 12.46 -0.84
C THR A 112 -17.72 12.97 -1.84
N ARG A 113 -16.47 13.15 -1.41
CA ARG A 113 -15.31 13.33 -2.28
C ARG A 113 -14.25 12.30 -1.98
N PHE A 114 -13.75 11.67 -3.03
CA PHE A 114 -12.59 10.78 -2.98
C PHE A 114 -11.34 11.59 -3.25
N VAL A 115 -10.37 11.50 -2.35
CA VAL A 115 -9.15 12.29 -2.36
C VAL A 115 -7.95 11.36 -2.51
N GLY A 116 -7.15 11.57 -3.56
CA GLY A 116 -5.85 10.91 -3.69
C GLY A 116 -4.81 11.62 -2.86
N LEU A 117 -4.00 10.85 -2.20
CA LEU A 117 -2.99 11.35 -1.29
C LEU A 117 -1.62 11.43 -1.97
N GLY A 118 -0.82 12.43 -1.64
CA GLY A 118 0.49 12.66 -2.21
C GLY A 118 0.52 13.66 -3.39
N ASN A 119 1.68 13.77 -4.00
CA ASN A 119 1.90 14.61 -5.16
C ASN A 119 1.16 14.02 -6.39
N PRO A 120 0.64 14.86 -7.33
CA PRO A 120 0.05 14.38 -8.60
C PRO A 120 0.94 13.45 -9.43
N SER A 121 2.24 13.47 -9.23
CA SER A 121 3.20 12.55 -9.85
C SER A 121 3.40 11.22 -9.12
N GLU A 122 2.73 11.02 -7.97
CA GLU A 122 2.82 9.81 -7.17
C GLU A 122 1.72 8.79 -7.51
N SER A 123 1.83 7.58 -6.92
CA SER A 123 0.97 6.43 -7.18
C SER A 123 -0.52 6.68 -6.95
N SER A 124 -0.85 7.52 -5.98
CA SER A 124 -2.24 7.81 -5.59
C SER A 124 -3.09 8.43 -6.70
N SER A 125 -2.51 9.27 -7.56
CA SER A 125 -3.21 9.84 -8.72
C SER A 125 -3.61 8.77 -9.73
N HIS A 126 -2.74 7.77 -9.95
CA HIS A 126 -3.05 6.62 -10.79
C HIS A 126 -4.12 5.72 -10.15
N LEU A 127 -4.07 5.54 -8.84
CA LEU A 127 -5.08 4.76 -8.12
C LEU A 127 -6.46 5.37 -8.26
N LEU A 128 -6.62 6.68 -8.06
CA LEU A 128 -7.92 7.36 -8.21
C LEU A 128 -8.47 7.25 -9.64
N TYR A 129 -7.60 7.35 -10.65
CA TYR A 129 -8.03 7.18 -12.04
C TYR A 129 -8.64 5.80 -12.27
N TYR A 130 -7.96 4.73 -11.84
CA TYR A 130 -8.47 3.37 -11.97
C TYR A 130 -9.64 3.09 -11.03
N PHE A 131 -9.64 3.62 -9.81
CA PHE A 131 -10.75 3.50 -8.87
C PHE A 131 -12.05 4.05 -9.48
N ARG A 132 -11.97 5.22 -10.10
CA ARG A 132 -13.10 5.81 -10.82
C ARG A 132 -13.58 4.91 -11.96
N GLN A 133 -12.69 4.40 -12.79
CA GLN A 133 -13.03 3.59 -13.95
C GLN A 133 -13.67 2.26 -13.54
N GLU A 134 -13.04 1.55 -12.61
CA GLU A 134 -13.49 0.23 -12.18
C GLU A 134 -14.88 0.26 -11.53
N ASN A 135 -15.18 1.36 -10.82
CA ASN A 135 -16.45 1.54 -10.12
C ASN A 135 -17.46 2.40 -10.88
N ARG A 136 -17.13 2.84 -12.10
CA ARG A 136 -17.97 3.69 -12.98
C ARG A 136 -18.48 4.95 -12.28
N LEU A 137 -17.62 5.56 -11.47
CA LEU A 137 -17.99 6.73 -10.67
C LEU A 137 -17.89 8.04 -11.49
N PRO A 138 -18.76 9.03 -11.23
CA PRO A 138 -18.69 10.34 -11.84
C PRO A 138 -17.37 11.07 -11.52
N ARG A 139 -16.85 11.84 -12.48
CA ARG A 139 -15.57 12.54 -12.35
C ARG A 139 -15.57 13.59 -11.23
N ASN A 140 -16.68 14.26 -10.99
CA ASN A 140 -16.82 15.31 -9.99
C ASN A 140 -16.72 14.83 -8.53
N LEU A 141 -16.73 13.51 -8.30
CA LEU A 141 -16.51 12.93 -6.97
C LEU A 141 -15.02 12.88 -6.59
N PHE A 142 -14.11 13.18 -7.52
CA PHE A 142 -12.67 13.05 -7.34
C PHE A 142 -12.01 14.42 -7.32
N ILE A 143 -11.31 14.71 -6.24
CA ILE A 143 -10.61 15.99 -6.06
C ILE A 143 -9.17 15.75 -5.56
N GLY A 144 -8.28 16.71 -5.81
CA GLY A 144 -6.99 16.79 -5.16
C GLY A 144 -7.08 17.44 -3.78
N PRO A 145 -6.09 17.26 -2.91
CA PRO A 145 -6.05 17.89 -1.59
C PRO A 145 -6.16 19.43 -1.66
N ASP A 146 -5.57 20.04 -2.68
CA ASP A 146 -5.61 21.48 -2.97
C ASP A 146 -7.01 21.99 -3.32
N GLN A 147 -7.94 21.12 -3.66
CA GLN A 147 -9.31 21.46 -4.04
C GLN A 147 -10.29 21.38 -2.86
N ILE A 148 -9.87 20.92 -1.69
CA ILE A 148 -10.70 20.85 -0.49
C ILE A 148 -10.96 22.26 0.06
N PHE A 149 -9.92 23.09 0.07
CA PHE A 149 -9.93 24.41 0.66
C PHE A 149 -9.81 25.52 -0.39
N HIS A 150 -10.19 26.73 -0.02
CA HIS A 150 -9.83 27.95 -0.73
C HIS A 150 -9.65 29.11 0.26
N PHE A 151 -9.06 30.22 -0.19
CA PHE A 151 -8.92 31.42 0.59
C PHE A 151 -10.04 32.40 0.24
N ALA A 152 -10.90 32.73 1.21
CA ALA A 152 -11.92 33.76 1.10
C ALA A 152 -11.35 35.09 1.60
N LYS A 153 -11.67 36.16 0.88
CA LYS A 153 -11.30 37.52 1.29
C LYS A 153 -12.23 38.00 2.41
N VAL A 154 -11.67 38.51 3.49
CA VAL A 154 -12.36 39.18 4.60
C VAL A 154 -11.80 40.59 4.81
N ASP A 155 -12.42 41.40 5.65
CA ASP A 155 -12.05 42.82 5.86
C ASP A 155 -10.59 43.04 6.23
N HIS A 156 -9.96 42.08 6.90
CA HIS A 156 -8.58 42.15 7.39
C HIS A 156 -7.64 41.11 6.80
N GLY A 157 -7.91 40.61 5.55
CA GLY A 157 -7.02 39.66 4.88
C GLY A 157 -7.74 38.51 4.20
N PHE A 158 -7.16 37.31 4.33
CA PHE A 158 -7.72 36.08 3.76
C PHE A 158 -7.83 35.01 4.86
N ILE A 159 -8.92 34.27 4.82
CA ILE A 159 -9.10 33.10 5.69
C ILE A 159 -9.28 31.86 4.83
N GLN A 160 -8.78 30.74 5.32
CA GLN A 160 -9.03 29.44 4.71
C GLN A 160 -10.44 28.96 5.05
N VAL A 161 -11.17 28.50 4.05
CA VAL A 161 -12.52 27.94 4.20
C VAL A 161 -12.68 26.69 3.36
N ILE A 162 -13.67 25.85 3.68
CA ILE A 162 -14.04 24.69 2.86
C ILE A 162 -14.60 25.20 1.54
N ARG A 163 -14.15 24.62 0.42
CA ARG A 163 -14.57 25.08 -0.92
C ARG A 163 -16.04 24.80 -1.22
N ASP A 164 -16.54 23.66 -0.77
CA ASP A 164 -17.93 23.22 -1.01
C ASP A 164 -18.52 22.68 0.29
N GLU A 165 -19.32 23.50 0.95
CA GLU A 165 -19.95 23.19 2.24
C GLU A 165 -21.07 22.14 2.12
N THR A 166 -21.48 21.78 0.90
CA THR A 166 -22.45 20.69 0.67
C THR A 166 -21.81 19.31 0.84
N ILE A 167 -20.48 19.25 0.87
CA ILE A 167 -19.71 18.00 1.03
C ILE A 167 -19.54 17.71 2.52
N SER A 168 -20.04 16.57 2.93
CA SER A 168 -19.99 16.12 4.33
C SER A 168 -19.12 14.87 4.54
N SER A 169 -18.57 14.29 3.46
CA SER A 169 -17.76 13.04 3.54
C SER A 169 -16.55 13.13 2.64
N TYR A 170 -15.39 12.88 3.21
CA TYR A 170 -14.10 12.83 2.49
C TYR A 170 -13.45 11.48 2.71
N VAL A 171 -13.14 10.77 1.62
CA VAL A 171 -12.50 9.45 1.65
C VAL A 171 -11.10 9.58 1.04
N LEU A 172 -10.11 9.50 1.90
CA LEU A 172 -8.69 9.54 1.52
C LEU A 172 -8.25 8.12 1.13
N ILE A 173 -7.73 7.98 -0.08
CA ILE A 173 -7.35 6.66 -0.64
C ILE A 173 -5.84 6.57 -0.82
N ASP A 174 -5.27 5.46 -0.33
CA ASP A 174 -3.84 5.17 -0.39
C ASP A 174 -3.58 3.74 -0.91
N ASP A 175 -2.35 3.45 -1.35
CA ASP A 175 -1.94 2.10 -1.76
C ASP A 175 -1.46 1.27 -0.57
N LEU A 176 -0.67 1.85 0.32
CA LEU A 176 -0.15 1.17 1.51
C LEU A 176 -0.08 2.10 2.72
N CYS A 177 -0.72 1.71 3.79
CA CYS A 177 -0.45 2.22 5.12
C CYS A 177 0.65 1.34 5.77
N GLY A 178 1.92 1.73 5.60
CA GLY A 178 3.05 1.02 6.21
C GLY A 178 3.19 1.34 7.70
N SER A 179 3.97 2.38 8.04
CA SER A 179 4.12 2.86 9.41
C SER A 179 3.03 3.84 9.87
N GLY A 180 2.17 4.29 8.97
CA GLY A 180 1.15 5.31 9.25
C GLY A 180 1.66 6.76 9.25
N ARG A 181 2.97 7.02 9.12
CA ARG A 181 3.54 8.39 9.17
C ARG A 181 3.03 9.29 8.06
N GLN A 182 2.88 8.78 6.85
CA GLN A 182 2.32 9.56 5.76
C GLN A 182 0.86 9.93 6.03
N ALA A 183 0.07 9.02 6.63
CA ALA A 183 -1.28 9.32 7.06
C ALA A 183 -1.35 10.32 8.21
N GLU A 184 -0.32 10.39 9.06
CA GLU A 184 -0.16 11.43 10.09
C GLU A 184 -0.03 12.82 9.46
N ASP A 185 0.76 12.96 8.39
CA ASP A 185 0.86 14.22 7.63
C ASP A 185 -0.49 14.61 7.01
N TYR A 186 -1.26 13.66 6.49
CA TYR A 186 -2.61 13.92 5.98
C TYR A 186 -3.60 14.27 7.08
N SER A 187 -3.45 13.67 8.26
CA SER A 187 -4.20 14.07 9.44
C SER A 187 -3.98 15.55 9.75
N ALA A 188 -2.71 15.96 9.87
CA ALA A 188 -2.35 17.33 10.22
C ALA A 188 -2.73 18.36 9.14
N ASN A 189 -2.61 18.00 7.87
CA ASN A 189 -2.77 18.95 6.76
C ASN A 189 -4.19 18.94 6.14
N ILE A 190 -4.97 17.88 6.36
CA ILE A 190 -6.31 17.74 5.75
C ILE A 190 -7.38 17.49 6.81
N ALA A 191 -7.29 16.38 7.56
CA ALA A 191 -8.40 15.93 8.39
C ALA A 191 -8.68 16.90 9.55
N VAL A 192 -7.66 17.32 10.28
CA VAL A 192 -7.80 18.27 11.40
C VAL A 192 -8.30 19.64 10.92
N PRO A 193 -7.65 20.31 9.92
CA PRO A 193 -8.16 21.59 9.40
C PRO A 193 -9.59 21.51 8.85
N LEU A 194 -9.94 20.41 8.19
CA LEU A 194 -11.28 20.22 7.64
C LEU A 194 -12.34 20.15 8.74
N ARG A 195 -12.08 19.41 9.82
CA ARG A 195 -12.97 19.32 10.99
C ARG A 195 -13.10 20.65 11.72
N ASP A 196 -11.98 21.37 11.91
CA ASP A 196 -11.99 22.66 12.56
C ASP A 196 -12.81 23.71 11.79
N LEU A 197 -12.66 23.73 10.45
CA LEU A 197 -13.42 24.64 9.61
C LEU A 197 -14.91 24.28 9.56
N ALA A 198 -15.24 22.99 9.48
CA ALA A 198 -16.63 22.53 9.54
C ALA A 198 -17.29 22.91 10.88
N ALA A 199 -16.59 22.68 11.99
CA ALA A 199 -17.09 23.04 13.33
C ALA A 199 -17.33 24.55 13.47
N ARG A 200 -16.45 25.41 12.93
CA ARG A 200 -16.64 26.88 12.89
C ARG A 200 -17.85 27.29 12.04
N ALA A 201 -18.12 26.54 10.97
CA ALA A 201 -19.31 26.76 10.13
C ALA A 201 -20.59 26.15 10.74
N GLY A 202 -20.54 25.53 11.90
CA GLY A 202 -21.68 24.85 12.55
C GLY A 202 -22.11 23.56 11.84
N THR A 203 -21.21 22.95 11.07
CA THR A 203 -21.43 21.69 10.34
C THR A 203 -20.49 20.59 10.83
N THR A 204 -20.73 19.37 10.37
CA THR A 204 -19.87 18.22 10.65
C THR A 204 -19.44 17.56 9.36
N VAL A 205 -18.19 17.11 9.32
CA VAL A 205 -17.66 16.33 8.20
C VAL A 205 -17.15 15.00 8.71
N GLN A 206 -17.29 13.96 7.89
CA GLN A 206 -16.70 12.65 8.10
C GLN A 206 -15.44 12.52 7.24
N VAL A 207 -14.35 12.05 7.83
CA VAL A 207 -13.10 11.83 7.13
C VAL A 207 -12.68 10.38 7.33
N ALA A 208 -12.60 9.62 6.22
CA ALA A 208 -12.12 8.25 6.24
C ALA A 208 -10.74 8.16 5.57
N TYR A 209 -9.85 7.37 6.14
CA TYR A 209 -8.60 6.94 5.52
C TYR A 209 -8.72 5.46 5.15
N ILE A 210 -8.54 5.11 3.88
CA ILE A 210 -8.70 3.76 3.38
C ILE A 210 -7.54 3.42 2.45
N ALA A 211 -6.78 2.38 2.80
CA ALA A 211 -5.67 1.88 1.99
C ALA A 211 -6.02 0.57 1.27
N LEU A 212 -5.33 0.24 0.19
CA LEU A 212 -5.40 -1.10 -0.40
C LEU A 212 -4.77 -2.12 0.54
N PHE A 213 -3.62 -1.79 1.11
CA PHE A 213 -2.93 -2.58 2.11
C PHE A 213 -2.64 -1.73 3.36
N GLY A 214 -2.65 -2.36 4.52
CA GLY A 214 -2.24 -1.71 5.76
C GLY A 214 -1.59 -2.70 6.69
N THR A 215 -0.43 -2.37 7.27
CA THR A 215 0.09 -3.14 8.38
C THR A 215 -0.80 -2.92 9.61
N SER A 216 -0.98 -3.94 10.44
CA SER A 216 -1.76 -3.79 11.68
C SER A 216 -1.21 -2.64 12.54
N GLU A 217 0.11 -2.54 12.68
CA GLU A 217 0.79 -1.48 13.44
C GLU A 217 0.51 -0.08 12.84
N GLY A 218 0.64 0.07 11.52
CA GLY A 218 0.39 1.34 10.84
C GLY A 218 -1.07 1.77 10.92
N LEU A 219 -2.00 0.85 10.74
CA LEU A 219 -3.44 1.14 10.87
C LEU A 219 -3.81 1.52 12.30
N GLU A 220 -3.25 0.85 13.31
CA GLU A 220 -3.46 1.18 14.72
C GLU A 220 -2.90 2.57 15.02
N HIS A 221 -1.67 2.87 14.59
CA HIS A 221 -1.09 4.21 14.71
C HIS A 221 -2.02 5.30 14.13
N VAL A 222 -2.56 5.10 12.93
CA VAL A 222 -3.47 6.07 12.30
C VAL A 222 -4.80 6.18 13.05
N ARG A 223 -5.34 5.09 13.60
CA ARG A 223 -6.54 5.12 14.46
C ARG A 223 -6.31 5.92 15.73
N ASP A 224 -5.14 5.77 16.35
CA ASP A 224 -4.78 6.48 17.58
C ASP A 224 -4.63 7.99 17.42
N LEU A 225 -4.42 8.49 16.17
CA LEU A 225 -4.45 9.94 15.90
C LEU A 225 -5.83 10.57 16.19
N GLY A 226 -6.91 9.79 16.14
CA GLY A 226 -8.27 10.25 16.44
C GLY A 226 -8.85 11.27 15.45
N SER A 227 -8.14 11.55 14.37
CA SER A 227 -8.51 12.56 13.36
C SER A 227 -9.38 12.00 12.23
N PHE A 228 -9.40 10.70 12.06
CA PHE A 228 -10.22 10.00 11.07
C PHE A 228 -11.38 9.28 11.76
N ASP A 229 -12.58 9.35 11.16
CA ASP A 229 -13.75 8.60 11.65
C ASP A 229 -13.66 7.11 11.36
N ARG A 230 -12.91 6.77 10.28
CA ARG A 230 -12.68 5.40 9.86
C ARG A 230 -11.26 5.28 9.32
N VAL A 231 -10.58 4.19 9.71
CA VAL A 231 -9.25 3.81 9.22
C VAL A 231 -9.31 2.33 8.87
N GLU A 232 -9.29 2.03 7.58
CA GLU A 232 -9.48 0.68 7.07
C GLU A 232 -8.46 0.33 5.98
N ALA A 233 -8.23 -0.96 5.79
CA ALA A 233 -7.54 -1.47 4.61
C ALA A 233 -8.34 -2.60 3.96
N VAL A 234 -8.18 -2.79 2.64
CA VAL A 234 -8.77 -3.93 1.94
C VAL A 234 -8.09 -5.23 2.37
N VAL A 235 -6.76 -5.15 2.55
CA VAL A 235 -5.94 -6.26 3.04
C VAL A 235 -5.12 -5.77 4.22
N GLU A 236 -5.35 -6.32 5.40
CA GLU A 236 -4.54 -6.08 6.57
C GLU A 236 -3.37 -7.06 6.60
N LEU A 237 -2.17 -6.52 6.80
CA LEU A 237 -0.92 -7.25 6.93
C LEU A 237 -0.56 -7.36 8.42
N ASP A 238 -0.92 -8.47 9.04
CA ASP A 238 -0.58 -8.75 10.43
C ASP A 238 0.96 -8.94 10.62
N PRO A 239 1.47 -8.96 11.87
CA PRO A 239 2.92 -9.05 12.11
C PRO A 239 3.62 -10.25 11.47
N SER A 240 2.88 -11.31 11.08
CA SER A 240 3.48 -12.47 10.41
C SER A 240 3.96 -12.16 8.98
N PHE A 241 3.54 -11.05 8.39
CA PHE A 241 4.04 -10.56 7.10
C PHE A 241 5.43 -9.89 7.19
N LYS A 242 5.92 -9.56 8.40
CA LYS A 242 7.32 -9.17 8.58
C LYS A 242 8.22 -10.38 8.33
N CYS A 243 9.10 -10.27 7.34
CA CYS A 243 9.83 -11.42 6.79
C CYS A 243 10.63 -12.19 7.84
N PHE A 244 11.32 -11.48 8.74
CA PHE A 244 12.22 -12.07 9.72
C PHE A 244 11.71 -11.99 11.17
N ALA A 245 10.48 -11.57 11.40
CA ALA A 245 9.89 -11.54 12.73
C ALA A 245 9.76 -12.95 13.33
N GLU A 246 9.74 -13.04 14.64
CA GLU A 246 9.32 -14.25 15.32
C GLU A 246 7.87 -14.55 14.93
N GLY A 247 7.58 -15.73 14.46
CA GLY A 247 6.25 -16.07 13.95
C GLY A 247 5.98 -15.63 12.50
N SER A 248 7.03 -15.25 11.76
CA SER A 248 6.92 -15.00 10.32
C SER A 248 6.27 -16.17 9.59
N ARG A 249 5.25 -15.89 8.78
CA ARG A 249 4.55 -16.90 7.97
C ARG A 249 5.44 -17.59 6.95
N TYR A 250 6.49 -16.90 6.51
CA TYR A 250 7.42 -17.39 5.49
C TYR A 250 8.29 -18.53 6.04
N TYR A 251 8.55 -18.53 7.35
CA TYR A 251 9.38 -19.52 8.03
C TYR A 251 8.59 -20.38 9.02
N ALA A 252 7.27 -20.38 8.98
CA ALA A 252 6.42 -21.18 9.86
C ALA A 252 6.72 -22.70 9.78
N ASN A 253 7.22 -23.16 8.64
CA ASN A 253 7.66 -24.52 8.38
C ASN A 253 9.11 -24.51 7.93
N GLU A 254 10.01 -23.93 8.74
CA GLU A 254 11.44 -23.86 8.44
C GLU A 254 12.01 -25.28 8.36
N ASN A 255 12.24 -25.74 7.14
CA ASN A 255 12.88 -27.01 6.87
C ASN A 255 14.21 -26.74 6.15
N ALA A 256 15.29 -27.38 6.64
CA ALA A 256 16.56 -27.30 5.94
C ALA A 256 16.39 -27.63 4.43
N PRO A 257 17.05 -26.90 3.53
CA PRO A 257 18.14 -25.95 3.78
C PRO A 257 17.70 -24.46 3.92
N VAL A 258 16.42 -24.14 4.03
CA VAL A 258 15.97 -22.74 4.24
C VAL A 258 16.30 -22.33 5.68
N SER A 259 16.95 -21.16 5.81
CA SER A 259 17.38 -20.61 7.09
C SER A 259 17.04 -19.12 7.22
N ARG A 260 16.13 -18.78 8.14
CA ARG A 260 15.76 -17.39 8.44
C ARG A 260 16.97 -16.54 8.83
N LEU A 261 17.87 -17.08 9.66
CA LEU A 261 19.04 -16.33 10.14
C LEU A 261 20.02 -15.99 9.01
N VAL A 262 20.26 -16.92 8.07
CA VAL A 262 21.14 -16.66 6.92
C VAL A 262 20.51 -15.65 5.98
N ALA A 263 19.21 -15.78 5.70
CA ALA A 263 18.46 -14.84 4.87
C ALA A 263 18.43 -13.43 5.49
N GLU A 264 18.12 -13.30 6.79
CA GLU A 264 18.10 -12.02 7.48
C GLU A 264 19.45 -11.33 7.45
N ARG A 265 20.54 -12.07 7.75
CA ARG A 265 21.90 -11.52 7.72
C ARG A 265 22.25 -11.01 6.33
N ALA A 266 22.02 -11.79 5.28
CA ALA A 266 22.30 -11.38 3.91
C ALA A 266 21.49 -10.12 3.53
N CYS A 267 20.19 -10.09 3.83
CA CYS A 267 19.35 -8.93 3.56
C CYS A 267 19.81 -7.69 4.33
N ARG A 268 20.21 -7.84 5.58
CA ARG A 268 20.68 -6.74 6.43
C ARG A 268 22.03 -6.20 5.96
N ASP A 269 22.99 -7.08 5.66
CA ASP A 269 24.34 -6.70 5.23
C ASP A 269 24.32 -5.97 3.88
N ILE A 270 23.49 -6.42 2.94
CA ILE A 270 23.31 -5.76 1.65
C ILE A 270 22.45 -4.51 1.83
N GLY A 271 21.34 -4.60 2.55
CA GLY A 271 20.46 -3.48 2.82
C GLY A 271 21.17 -2.32 3.52
N GLN A 272 22.13 -2.60 4.42
CA GLN A 272 22.97 -1.57 5.05
C GLN A 272 23.80 -0.76 4.03
N LYS A 273 24.13 -1.34 2.88
CA LYS A 273 24.82 -0.65 1.80
C LYS A 273 23.85 0.11 0.90
N LEU A 274 22.67 -0.46 0.65
CA LEU A 274 21.66 0.10 -0.25
C LEU A 274 20.84 1.21 0.40
N TYR A 275 20.38 0.99 1.63
CA TYR A 275 19.49 1.88 2.38
C TYR A 275 19.93 1.93 3.86
N PRO A 276 21.02 2.61 4.19
CA PRO A 276 21.72 2.51 5.49
C PRO A 276 20.83 2.74 6.71
N ASN A 277 19.88 3.66 6.62
CA ASN A 277 18.99 3.99 7.74
C ASN A 277 17.85 2.95 7.92
N HIS A 278 17.56 2.17 6.88
CA HIS A 278 16.45 1.22 6.84
C HIS A 278 16.84 -0.07 6.10
N PRO A 279 17.81 -0.83 6.61
CA PRO A 279 18.40 -1.96 5.89
C PRO A 279 17.42 -3.12 5.61
N LEU A 280 16.32 -3.19 6.33
CA LEU A 280 15.24 -4.17 6.11
C LEU A 280 13.92 -3.51 5.67
N GLY A 281 13.99 -2.34 5.04
CA GLY A 281 12.85 -1.54 4.61
C GLY A 281 12.49 -0.45 5.60
N TYR A 282 11.81 0.58 5.11
CA TYR A 282 11.42 1.74 5.92
C TYR A 282 10.68 1.29 7.18
N ASP A 283 11.08 1.86 8.32
CA ASP A 283 10.54 1.55 9.65
C ASP A 283 10.58 0.05 10.00
N ASP A 284 11.65 -0.64 9.56
CA ASP A 284 11.82 -2.09 9.74
C ASP A 284 10.63 -2.92 9.22
N GLY A 285 10.05 -2.49 8.09
CA GLY A 285 8.82 -3.06 7.53
C GLY A 285 8.96 -4.51 7.08
N GLN A 286 10.13 -4.90 6.57
CA GLN A 286 10.48 -6.28 6.18
C GLN A 286 9.47 -6.94 5.23
N LEU A 287 8.76 -6.16 4.40
CA LEU A 287 7.75 -6.69 3.51
C LEU A 287 8.37 -7.38 2.28
N LEU A 288 7.64 -8.36 1.77
CA LEU A 288 7.85 -8.98 0.47
C LEU A 288 6.67 -8.58 -0.43
N LEU A 289 6.55 -7.28 -0.75
CA LEU A 289 5.39 -6.71 -1.42
C LEU A 289 5.80 -5.73 -2.52
N GLY A 290 5.16 -5.84 -3.67
CA GLY A 290 5.32 -4.90 -4.78
C GLY A 290 4.05 -4.71 -5.57
N PHE A 291 3.92 -3.54 -6.22
CA PHE A 291 2.80 -3.20 -7.08
C PHE A 291 3.28 -2.91 -8.51
N ASN A 292 2.38 -3.01 -9.46
CA ASN A 292 2.69 -2.69 -10.86
C ASN A 292 3.13 -1.23 -11.09
N HIS A 293 2.70 -0.32 -10.24
CA HIS A 293 3.03 1.10 -10.31
C HIS A 293 4.30 1.46 -9.53
N ASN A 294 4.59 0.79 -8.41
CA ASN A 294 5.80 1.01 -7.60
C ASN A 294 5.98 -0.11 -6.57
N THR A 295 7.19 -0.21 -5.99
CA THR A 295 7.45 -1.06 -4.83
C THR A 295 7.56 -0.17 -3.58
N PRO A 296 6.84 -0.49 -2.49
CA PRO A 296 6.90 0.27 -1.25
C PRO A 296 8.29 0.28 -0.61
N ASP A 297 8.62 1.35 0.13
CA ASP A 297 9.87 1.44 0.89
C ASP A 297 9.92 0.53 2.13
N ASN A 298 8.77 0.08 2.61
CA ASN A 298 8.68 -0.94 3.66
C ASN A 298 9.12 -2.33 3.18
N THR A 299 9.25 -2.53 1.86
CA THR A 299 9.76 -3.77 1.27
C THR A 299 11.28 -3.86 1.46
N LEU A 300 11.79 -5.09 1.63
CA LEU A 300 13.24 -5.34 1.73
C LEU A 300 14.00 -4.67 0.58
N PRO A 301 15.01 -3.82 0.84
CA PRO A 301 15.70 -3.03 -0.19
C PRO A 301 16.35 -3.86 -1.29
N ILE A 302 16.76 -5.08 -0.98
CA ILE A 302 17.37 -6.01 -1.96
C ILE A 302 16.50 -6.27 -3.18
N PHE A 303 15.16 -6.14 -3.04
CA PHE A 303 14.23 -6.37 -4.15
C PHE A 303 14.01 -5.14 -5.03
N SER A 304 14.14 -3.93 -4.46
CA SER A 304 13.56 -2.76 -5.10
C SER A 304 14.47 -1.54 -5.18
N PHE A 305 15.51 -1.48 -4.33
CA PHE A 305 16.32 -0.27 -4.20
C PHE A 305 17.11 -0.01 -5.49
N ASP A 306 16.99 1.21 -6.02
CA ASP A 306 17.70 1.69 -7.19
C ASP A 306 18.02 3.17 -7.01
N ASP A 307 19.24 3.43 -6.54
CA ASP A 307 19.77 4.79 -6.40
C ASP A 307 20.91 4.98 -7.40
N PRO A 308 20.75 5.88 -8.40
CA PRO A 308 21.80 6.18 -9.37
C PRO A 308 23.10 6.72 -8.73
N GLN A 309 23.04 7.25 -7.52
CA GLN A 309 24.18 7.76 -6.75
C GLN A 309 24.68 6.77 -5.70
N GLY A 310 23.94 5.68 -5.48
CA GLY A 310 24.26 4.62 -4.54
C GLY A 310 25.23 3.57 -5.11
N PRO A 311 25.50 2.50 -4.36
CA PRO A 311 26.27 1.37 -4.86
C PRO A 311 25.53 0.70 -6.02
N PRO A 312 26.27 0.13 -7.01
CA PRO A 312 25.64 -0.55 -8.12
C PRO A 312 24.85 -1.76 -7.61
N TRP A 313 23.55 -1.77 -7.93
CA TRP A 313 22.63 -2.83 -7.57
C TRP A 313 21.62 -3.04 -8.69
N ILE A 314 21.26 -4.29 -8.96
CA ILE A 314 20.23 -4.66 -9.94
C ILE A 314 18.99 -5.12 -9.16
N PRO A 315 17.99 -4.25 -8.94
CA PRO A 315 16.75 -4.66 -8.28
C PRO A 315 15.90 -5.50 -9.21
N ILE A 316 15.14 -6.45 -8.64
CA ILE A 316 14.22 -7.25 -9.44
C ILE A 316 12.86 -6.57 -9.63
N PHE A 317 12.39 -5.81 -8.63
CA PHE A 317 11.19 -4.99 -8.70
C PHE A 317 11.54 -3.54 -8.36
N LYS A 318 11.99 -2.82 -9.37
CA LYS A 318 12.52 -1.46 -9.22
C LYS A 318 11.52 -0.52 -8.54
N ARG A 319 12.00 0.18 -7.49
CA ARG A 319 11.33 1.32 -6.90
C ARG A 319 11.76 2.60 -7.60
N PHE A 320 10.79 3.40 -7.99
CA PHE A 320 11.07 4.77 -8.46
C PHE A 320 11.15 5.68 -7.23
N ALA A 321 12.38 6.07 -6.87
CA ALA A 321 12.61 6.95 -5.72
C ALA A 321 11.94 8.31 -5.94
N LYS A 322 11.45 8.90 -4.84
CA LYS A 322 11.04 10.31 -4.82
C LYS A 322 12.34 11.12 -4.82
N VAL A 323 12.63 11.80 -5.91
CA VAL A 323 13.80 12.72 -6.01
C VAL A 323 13.28 14.10 -5.66
N ASP A 324 13.60 14.55 -4.45
CA ASP A 324 13.43 15.96 -4.05
C ASP A 324 14.56 16.77 -4.67
N ALA A 325 14.21 17.87 -5.36
CA ALA A 325 15.15 18.75 -6.05
C ALA A 325 15.89 19.67 -5.07
#